data_901caa48f0e5f1714124e053bcf6f6df
#
_entry.id   901caa48f0e5f1714124e053bcf6f6df
#
_cell.length_a   1.000
_cell.length_b   1.000
_cell.length_c   1.000
_cell.angle_alpha   90.00
_cell.angle_beta   90.00
_cell.angle_gamma   90.00
#
_symmetry.space_group_name_H-M   'P 1'
#
loop_
_entity.id
_entity.type
_entity.pdbx_description
1 polymer ?
#
loop_
_entity_poly.entity_id
_entity_poly.type
_entity_poly.pdbx_seq_one_letter_code
_entity_poly.pdbx_strand_id
1 'polypeptide(L)'
;MTGTAMITTGGTGGHIFPGIAVAGELARRGWHVFWLGTRDGMEGRLVPQHGIDFEGIAFRSVRGKGPLRLLVGPFAILAACVQAFRVLGRRRPSVVIGFGGFASFPGALMAVARNIPLVVHNLDAKPGLANRVLRFGAARVLTGFPGVLGEGRDPRVEWVGNPLRADIVAALPPEERFAGRSGPLTVLVVGGSLGA
;
A
#
# COMPACT_ATOMS: atom_id res chain seq x y z
N MET A 1 17.15 -16.65 0.21
CA MET A 1 16.04 -17.23 -0.59
C MET A 1 15.38 -16.09 -1.35
N THR A 2 15.40 -16.16 -2.67
CA THR A 2 14.74 -15.21 -3.56
C THR A 2 13.35 -15.74 -3.88
N GLY A 3 12.32 -14.93 -3.72
CA GLY A 3 10.93 -15.31 -3.95
C GLY A 3 10.21 -14.26 -4.80
N THR A 4 8.92 -14.48 -5.06
CA THR A 4 8.05 -13.51 -5.71
C THR A 4 7.19 -12.82 -4.66
N ALA A 5 7.21 -11.50 -4.61
CA ALA A 5 6.36 -10.68 -3.74
C ALA A 5 5.33 -9.93 -4.56
N MET A 6 4.08 -9.91 -4.11
CA MET A 6 3.05 -9.04 -4.64
C MET A 6 2.85 -7.85 -3.73
N ILE A 7 2.93 -6.65 -4.28
CA ILE A 7 2.50 -5.43 -3.60
C ILE A 7 1.10 -5.06 -4.09
N THR A 8 0.24 -4.66 -3.17
CA THR A 8 -1.10 -4.21 -3.50
C THR A 8 -1.48 -2.99 -2.69
N THR A 9 -1.72 -1.90 -3.39
CA THR A 9 -2.26 -0.66 -2.85
C THR A 9 -2.71 0.24 -3.99
N GLY A 10 -3.43 1.30 -3.67
CA GLY A 10 -3.86 2.31 -4.62
C GLY A 10 -4.64 3.41 -3.95
N GLY A 11 -5.05 4.37 -4.76
CA GLY A 11 -5.84 5.52 -4.35
C GLY A 11 -5.04 6.81 -4.34
N THR A 12 -4.12 7.03 -3.41
CA THR A 12 -3.34 8.27 -3.31
C THR A 12 -1.84 8.01 -3.31
N GLY A 13 -1.06 9.03 -3.63
CA GLY A 13 0.41 8.96 -3.58
C GLY A 13 0.94 8.54 -2.20
N GLY A 14 0.24 8.94 -1.13
CA GLY A 14 0.63 8.55 0.25
C GLY A 14 0.66 7.04 0.49
N HIS A 15 -0.09 6.26 -0.26
CA HIS A 15 -0.06 4.79 -0.20
C HIS A 15 0.86 4.18 -1.27
N ILE A 16 0.94 4.81 -2.45
CA ILE A 16 1.69 4.26 -3.59
C ILE A 16 3.20 4.39 -3.38
N PHE A 17 3.69 5.55 -2.97
CA PHE A 17 5.13 5.78 -2.80
C PHE A 17 5.79 4.90 -1.74
N PRO A 18 5.21 4.67 -0.56
CA PRO A 18 5.72 3.67 0.38
C PRO A 18 5.79 2.26 -0.22
N GLY A 19 4.78 1.86 -0.99
CA GLY A 19 4.79 0.59 -1.71
C GLY A 19 5.92 0.51 -2.74
N ILE A 20 6.19 1.59 -3.50
CA ILE A 20 7.29 1.67 -4.46
C ILE A 20 8.65 1.57 -3.73
N ALA A 21 8.79 2.24 -2.58
CA ALA A 21 10.02 2.17 -1.78
C ALA A 21 10.31 0.73 -1.31
N VAL A 22 9.29 0.02 -0.83
CA VAL A 22 9.44 -1.39 -0.43
C VAL A 22 9.69 -2.30 -1.64
N ALA A 23 9.03 -2.05 -2.79
CA ALA A 23 9.29 -2.79 -4.02
C ALA A 23 10.76 -2.68 -4.45
N GLY A 24 11.31 -1.47 -4.43
CA GLY A 24 12.71 -1.21 -4.78
C GLY A 24 13.68 -1.94 -3.83
N GLU A 25 13.42 -1.93 -2.52
CA GLU A 25 14.25 -2.62 -1.55
C GLU A 25 14.18 -4.15 -1.69
N LEU A 26 12.98 -4.70 -1.95
CA LEU A 26 12.83 -6.12 -2.22
C LEU A 26 13.56 -6.54 -3.50
N ALA A 27 13.45 -5.74 -4.56
CA ALA A 27 14.16 -6.00 -5.83
C ALA A 27 15.68 -5.95 -5.63
N ARG A 28 16.20 -4.99 -4.85
CA ARG A 28 17.62 -4.91 -4.48
C ARG A 28 18.10 -6.14 -3.70
N ARG A 29 17.20 -6.78 -2.95
CA ARG A 29 17.46 -8.06 -2.25
C ARG A 29 17.24 -9.30 -3.12
N GLY A 30 17.04 -9.12 -4.42
CA GLY A 30 16.88 -10.21 -5.39
C GLY A 30 15.48 -10.82 -5.44
N TRP A 31 14.45 -10.16 -4.87
CA TRP A 31 13.08 -10.61 -5.02
C TRP A 31 12.50 -10.18 -6.37
N HIS A 32 11.71 -11.04 -6.98
CA HIS A 32 10.85 -10.64 -8.08
C HIS A 32 9.61 -9.95 -7.52
N VAL A 33 9.37 -8.69 -7.89
CA VAL A 33 8.24 -7.92 -7.36
C VAL A 33 7.29 -7.57 -8.49
N PHE A 34 5.99 -7.79 -8.24
CA PHE A 34 4.95 -7.26 -9.10
C PHE A 34 3.87 -6.56 -8.27
N TRP A 35 3.11 -5.70 -8.92
CA TRP A 35 2.07 -4.91 -8.29
C TRP A 35 0.69 -5.31 -8.78
N LEU A 36 -0.27 -5.42 -7.87
CA LEU A 36 -1.69 -5.56 -8.19
C LEU A 36 -2.43 -4.29 -7.77
N GLY A 37 -3.09 -3.64 -8.71
CA GLY A 37 -3.84 -2.40 -8.47
C GLY A 37 -4.94 -2.17 -9.48
N THR A 38 -5.64 -1.04 -9.38
CA THR A 38 -6.67 -0.67 -10.34
C THR A 38 -6.04 -0.14 -11.63
N ARG A 39 -6.51 -0.65 -12.78
CA ARG A 39 -5.94 -0.30 -14.09
C ARG A 39 -5.99 1.20 -14.37
N ASP A 40 -7.12 1.84 -14.06
CA ASP A 40 -7.35 3.26 -14.32
C ASP A 40 -6.96 4.15 -13.11
N GLY A 41 -6.35 3.58 -12.06
CA GLY A 41 -5.91 4.29 -10.87
C GLY A 41 -4.60 5.05 -11.07
N MET A 42 -4.24 5.85 -10.06
CA MET A 42 -2.94 6.53 -10.03
C MET A 42 -1.78 5.50 -10.07
N GLU A 43 -1.96 4.37 -9.39
CA GLU A 43 -1.00 3.27 -9.36
C GLU A 43 -0.76 2.67 -10.74
N GLY A 44 -1.80 2.54 -11.59
CA GLY A 44 -1.67 2.03 -12.96
C GLY A 44 -0.78 2.89 -13.86
N ARG A 45 -0.61 4.18 -13.53
CA ARG A 45 0.27 5.11 -14.24
C ARG A 45 1.65 5.22 -13.62
N LEU A 46 1.72 5.31 -12.28
CA LEU A 46 2.98 5.57 -11.57
C LEU A 46 3.86 4.33 -11.44
N VAL A 47 3.28 3.17 -11.11
CA VAL A 47 4.05 1.97 -10.80
C VAL A 47 4.90 1.47 -11.98
N PRO A 48 4.38 1.42 -13.23
CA PRO A 48 5.19 1.03 -14.39
C PRO A 48 6.36 2.00 -14.68
N GLN A 49 6.21 3.29 -14.35
CA GLN A 49 7.30 4.28 -14.54
C GLN A 49 8.51 4.01 -13.64
N HIS A 50 8.32 3.23 -12.56
CA HIS A 50 9.40 2.77 -11.68
C HIS A 50 9.93 1.37 -12.04
N GLY A 51 9.59 0.85 -13.22
CA GLY A 51 10.06 -0.46 -13.69
C GLY A 51 9.47 -1.66 -12.94
N ILE A 52 8.36 -1.47 -12.21
CA ILE A 52 7.68 -2.52 -11.48
C ILE A 52 6.59 -3.15 -12.35
N ASP A 53 6.59 -4.47 -12.45
CA ASP A 53 5.59 -5.26 -13.16
C ASP A 53 4.18 -4.99 -12.61
N PHE A 54 3.21 -4.67 -13.48
CA PHE A 54 1.88 -4.23 -13.04
C PHE A 54 0.76 -5.13 -13.60
N GLU A 55 -0.04 -5.67 -12.69
CA GLU A 55 -1.26 -6.42 -12.98
C GLU A 55 -2.49 -5.57 -12.64
N GLY A 56 -3.18 -5.09 -13.68
CA GLY A 56 -4.33 -4.21 -13.52
C GLY A 56 -5.65 -4.96 -13.41
N ILE A 57 -6.39 -4.76 -12.33
CA ILE A 57 -7.76 -5.22 -12.17
C ILE A 57 -8.77 -4.10 -12.46
N ALA A 58 -9.91 -4.49 -13.00
CA ALA A 58 -11.04 -3.57 -13.24
C ALA A 58 -11.81 -3.39 -11.91
N PHE A 59 -11.37 -2.42 -11.09
CA PHE A 59 -12.00 -2.11 -9.83
C PHE A 59 -12.00 -0.61 -9.59
N ARG A 60 -13.18 -0.01 -9.46
CA ARG A 60 -13.36 1.41 -9.12
C ARG A 60 -13.86 1.53 -7.69
N SER A 61 -13.43 2.58 -7.00
CA SER A 61 -13.93 2.88 -5.66
C SER A 61 -15.45 2.95 -5.66
N VAL A 62 -16.08 2.15 -4.81
CA VAL A 62 -17.51 2.22 -4.53
C VAL A 62 -17.90 3.43 -3.67
N ARG A 63 -16.91 4.25 -3.24
CA ARG A 63 -17.18 5.53 -2.56
C ARG A 63 -17.81 6.52 -3.53
N GLY A 64 -19.08 6.85 -3.32
CA GLY A 64 -19.82 7.84 -4.08
C GLY A 64 -21.29 7.83 -3.69
N LYS A 65 -21.96 8.96 -3.91
CA LYS A 65 -23.38 9.14 -3.52
C LYS A 65 -24.30 8.46 -4.53
N GLY A 66 -25.25 7.64 -4.04
CA GLY A 66 -26.35 7.09 -4.79
C GLY A 66 -26.68 5.63 -4.45
N PRO A 67 -28.01 5.27 -4.37
CA PRO A 67 -28.47 3.91 -4.00
C PRO A 67 -28.05 2.84 -5.01
N LEU A 68 -27.94 3.18 -6.28
CA LEU A 68 -27.53 2.24 -7.34
C LEU A 68 -26.11 1.69 -7.11
N ARG A 69 -25.19 2.50 -6.56
CA ARG A 69 -23.83 2.05 -6.23
C ARG A 69 -23.77 1.08 -5.06
N LEU A 70 -24.70 1.17 -4.11
CA LEU A 70 -24.82 0.19 -3.03
C LEU A 70 -25.23 -1.18 -3.56
N LEU A 71 -26.07 -1.23 -4.60
CA LEU A 71 -26.47 -2.48 -5.26
C LEU A 71 -25.36 -3.07 -6.13
N VAL A 72 -24.62 -2.24 -6.87
CA VAL A 72 -23.58 -2.70 -7.81
C VAL A 72 -22.24 -2.95 -7.08
N GLY A 73 -22.00 -2.29 -5.94
CA GLY A 73 -20.76 -2.39 -5.18
C GLY A 73 -20.31 -3.80 -4.84
N PRO A 74 -21.15 -4.66 -4.26
CA PRO A 74 -20.80 -6.06 -3.96
C PRO A 74 -20.37 -6.87 -5.19
N PHE A 75 -21.04 -6.69 -6.31
CA PHE A 75 -20.71 -7.36 -7.58
C PHE A 75 -19.37 -6.87 -8.14
N ALA A 76 -19.08 -5.58 -8.03
CA ALA A 76 -17.80 -5.03 -8.44
C ALA A 76 -16.63 -5.56 -7.56
N ILE A 77 -16.85 -5.68 -6.26
CA ILE A 77 -15.88 -6.28 -5.33
C ILE A 77 -15.66 -7.75 -5.68
N LEU A 78 -16.75 -8.51 -5.89
CA LEU A 78 -16.65 -9.92 -6.27
C LEU A 78 -15.90 -10.12 -7.59
N ALA A 79 -16.21 -9.33 -8.61
CA ALA A 79 -15.50 -9.37 -9.88
C ALA A 79 -14.00 -9.04 -9.73
N ALA A 80 -13.66 -8.05 -8.90
CA ALA A 80 -12.29 -7.71 -8.60
C ALA A 80 -11.56 -8.84 -7.83
N CYS A 81 -12.24 -9.49 -6.88
CA CYS A 81 -11.72 -10.66 -6.17
C CYS A 81 -11.45 -11.84 -7.13
N VAL A 82 -12.36 -12.12 -8.07
CA VAL A 82 -12.14 -13.16 -9.09
C VAL A 82 -10.93 -12.85 -9.97
N GLN A 83 -10.76 -11.59 -10.39
CA GLN A 83 -9.58 -11.17 -11.16
C GLN A 83 -8.31 -11.34 -10.33
N ALA A 84 -8.29 -10.84 -9.08
CA ALA A 84 -7.15 -10.99 -8.17
C ALA A 84 -6.81 -12.48 -7.91
N PHE A 85 -7.83 -13.31 -7.71
CA PHE A 85 -7.64 -14.75 -7.51
C PHE A 85 -6.96 -15.41 -8.71
N ARG A 86 -7.33 -15.04 -9.95
CA ARG A 86 -6.68 -15.53 -11.17
C ARG A 86 -5.23 -15.07 -11.29
N VAL A 87 -4.96 -13.79 -10.98
CA VAL A 87 -3.59 -13.25 -10.97
C VAL A 87 -2.71 -13.99 -9.97
N LEU A 88 -3.17 -14.16 -8.72
CA LEU A 88 -2.45 -14.90 -7.69
C LEU A 88 -2.17 -16.35 -8.11
N GLY A 89 -3.13 -17.02 -8.79
CA GLY A 89 -2.95 -18.37 -9.31
C GLY A 89 -1.90 -18.49 -10.40
N ARG A 90 -1.80 -17.47 -11.27
CA ARG A 90 -0.83 -17.41 -12.36
C ARG A 90 0.58 -17.02 -11.88
N ARG A 91 0.66 -15.96 -11.05
CA ARG A 91 1.93 -15.37 -10.60
C ARG A 91 2.54 -16.08 -9.38
N ARG A 92 1.74 -16.78 -8.60
CA ARG A 92 2.12 -17.59 -7.41
C ARG A 92 3.09 -16.88 -6.47
N PRO A 93 2.75 -15.68 -5.94
CA PRO A 93 3.65 -14.98 -5.02
C PRO A 93 3.82 -15.77 -3.72
N SER A 94 5.01 -15.69 -3.13
CA SER A 94 5.33 -16.28 -1.82
C SER A 94 4.79 -15.43 -0.66
N VAL A 95 4.55 -14.13 -0.91
CA VAL A 95 4.04 -13.17 0.06
C VAL A 95 3.26 -12.08 -0.65
N VAL A 96 2.24 -11.55 0.03
CA VAL A 96 1.47 -10.39 -0.40
C VAL A 96 1.62 -9.29 0.65
N ILE A 97 1.93 -8.07 0.20
CA ILE A 97 2.08 -6.89 1.05
C ILE A 97 1.04 -5.86 0.64
N GLY A 98 0.11 -5.57 1.55
CA GLY A 98 -0.96 -4.58 1.36
C GLY A 98 -0.69 -3.31 2.15
N PHE A 99 -0.66 -2.15 1.46
CA PHE A 99 -0.47 -0.85 2.12
C PHE A 99 -1.78 -0.10 2.39
N GLY A 100 -2.90 -0.77 2.22
CA GLY A 100 -4.21 -0.14 2.40
C GLY A 100 -4.75 0.52 1.13
N GLY A 101 -5.78 1.33 1.32
CA GLY A 101 -6.59 1.83 0.21
C GLY A 101 -7.59 0.78 -0.28
N PHE A 102 -8.62 1.23 -1.00
CA PHE A 102 -9.66 0.33 -1.51
C PHE A 102 -9.13 -0.67 -2.54
N ALA A 103 -8.12 -0.28 -3.32
CA ALA A 103 -7.53 -1.11 -4.37
C ALA A 103 -6.77 -2.32 -3.84
N SER A 104 -6.26 -2.27 -2.59
CA SER A 104 -5.57 -3.40 -1.98
C SER A 104 -6.50 -4.52 -1.54
N PHE A 105 -7.77 -4.21 -1.26
CA PHE A 105 -8.69 -5.13 -0.61
C PHE A 105 -8.91 -6.44 -1.38
N PRO A 106 -9.21 -6.43 -2.70
CA PRO A 106 -9.42 -7.69 -3.44
C PRO A 106 -8.18 -8.58 -3.47
N GLY A 107 -7.01 -7.99 -3.71
CA GLY A 107 -5.73 -8.72 -3.76
C GLY A 107 -5.37 -9.35 -2.43
N ALA A 108 -5.44 -8.57 -1.36
CA ALA A 108 -5.13 -9.04 -0.01
C ALA A 108 -6.12 -10.08 0.51
N LEU A 109 -7.42 -9.89 0.25
CA LEU A 109 -8.44 -10.87 0.63
C LEU A 109 -8.24 -12.22 -0.08
N MET A 110 -7.93 -12.18 -1.37
CA MET A 110 -7.68 -13.39 -2.15
C MET A 110 -6.33 -14.05 -1.81
N ALA A 111 -5.36 -13.32 -1.28
CA ALA A 111 -4.14 -13.91 -0.71
C ALA A 111 -4.48 -14.78 0.51
N VAL A 112 -5.30 -14.26 1.42
CA VAL A 112 -5.79 -15.04 2.59
C VAL A 112 -6.55 -16.27 2.12
N ALA A 113 -7.47 -16.14 1.16
CA ALA A 113 -8.26 -17.26 0.63
C ALA A 113 -7.40 -18.35 -0.05
N ARG A 114 -6.19 -18.00 -0.51
CA ARG A 114 -5.22 -18.95 -1.10
C ARG A 114 -4.14 -19.41 -0.13
N ASN A 115 -4.25 -19.08 1.15
CA ASN A 115 -3.22 -19.37 2.16
C ASN A 115 -1.83 -18.79 1.80
N ILE A 116 -1.80 -17.67 1.07
CA ILE A 116 -0.57 -16.92 0.81
C ILE A 116 -0.36 -15.96 1.98
N PRO A 117 0.82 -15.95 2.62
CA PRO A 117 1.11 -15.05 3.72
C PRO A 117 0.83 -13.59 3.34
N LEU A 118 -0.05 -12.93 4.11
CA LEU A 118 -0.40 -11.52 3.95
C LEU A 118 0.30 -10.69 5.02
N VAL A 119 1.01 -9.66 4.59
CA VAL A 119 1.52 -8.58 5.43
C VAL A 119 0.67 -7.34 5.17
N VAL A 120 0.05 -6.78 6.20
CA VAL A 120 -0.66 -5.52 6.12
C VAL A 120 0.21 -4.42 6.71
N HIS A 121 0.49 -3.37 5.94
CA HIS A 121 1.14 -2.18 6.46
C HIS A 121 0.13 -1.03 6.53
N ASN A 122 -0.14 -0.56 7.73
CA ASN A 122 -1.01 0.59 7.95
C ASN A 122 -0.17 1.86 8.06
N LEU A 123 -0.28 2.72 7.06
CA LEU A 123 0.51 3.95 6.93
C LEU A 123 -0.05 5.12 7.74
N ASP A 124 -1.32 5.09 8.09
CA ASP A 124 -2.04 6.20 8.70
C ASP A 124 -2.17 6.03 10.22
N ALA A 125 -2.22 7.15 10.95
CA ALA A 125 -2.51 7.14 12.39
C ALA A 125 -3.93 6.62 12.68
N LYS A 126 -4.88 6.78 11.74
CA LYS A 126 -6.23 6.22 11.81
C LYS A 126 -6.40 5.13 10.74
N PRO A 127 -6.49 3.85 11.14
CA PRO A 127 -6.60 2.75 10.18
C PRO A 127 -7.83 2.86 9.28
N GLY A 128 -7.62 2.73 7.97
CA GLY A 128 -8.71 2.60 7.01
C GLY A 128 -9.48 1.28 7.16
N LEU A 129 -10.71 1.25 6.65
CA LEU A 129 -11.59 0.07 6.77
C LEU A 129 -10.95 -1.20 6.20
N ALA A 130 -10.25 -1.11 5.07
CA ALA A 130 -9.57 -2.25 4.46
C ALA A 130 -8.56 -2.88 5.44
N ASN A 131 -7.66 -2.09 6.04
CA ASN A 131 -6.66 -2.58 6.98
C ASN A 131 -7.29 -3.13 8.27
N ARG A 132 -8.38 -2.50 8.74
CA ARG A 132 -9.13 -2.97 9.92
C ARG A 132 -9.72 -4.37 9.73
N VAL A 133 -10.16 -4.70 8.52
CA VAL A 133 -10.71 -6.01 8.18
C VAL A 133 -9.58 -7.01 7.86
N LEU A 134 -8.64 -6.62 7.01
CA LEU A 134 -7.59 -7.53 6.52
C LEU A 134 -6.62 -7.98 7.63
N ARG A 135 -6.43 -7.19 8.70
CA ARG A 135 -5.56 -7.58 9.82
C ARG A 135 -5.91 -8.94 10.43
N PHE A 136 -7.18 -9.34 10.40
CA PHE A 136 -7.60 -10.61 11.00
C PHE A 136 -7.07 -11.83 10.24
N GLY A 137 -6.87 -11.71 8.92
CA GLY A 137 -6.27 -12.75 8.08
C GLY A 137 -4.78 -12.54 7.80
N ALA A 138 -4.17 -11.47 8.32
CA ALA A 138 -2.77 -11.16 8.08
C ALA A 138 -1.84 -12.03 8.95
N ALA A 139 -0.74 -12.48 8.36
CA ALA A 139 0.36 -13.13 9.08
C ALA A 139 1.16 -12.11 9.91
N ARG A 140 1.29 -10.88 9.43
CA ARG A 140 1.90 -9.74 10.12
C ARG A 140 1.14 -8.45 9.81
N VAL A 141 1.10 -7.56 10.79
CA VAL A 141 0.53 -6.22 10.67
C VAL A 141 1.59 -5.21 11.10
N LEU A 142 2.04 -4.40 10.17
CA LEU A 142 3.02 -3.36 10.39
C LEU A 142 2.31 -2.01 10.49
N THR A 143 2.77 -1.13 11.36
CA THR A 143 2.17 0.19 11.55
C THR A 143 3.19 1.31 11.43
N GLY A 144 2.78 2.39 10.78
CA GLY A 144 3.58 3.61 10.65
C GLY A 144 3.56 4.49 11.91
N PHE A 145 2.57 4.28 12.78
CA PHE A 145 2.38 5.04 14.02
C PHE A 145 2.18 4.10 15.21
N PRO A 146 2.65 4.48 16.41
CA PRO A 146 2.49 3.67 17.62
C PRO A 146 1.02 3.61 18.08
N GLY A 147 0.68 2.56 18.81
CA GLY A 147 -0.64 2.36 19.43
C GLY A 147 -1.77 2.00 18.46
N VAL A 148 -1.45 1.70 17.20
CA VAL A 148 -2.44 1.45 16.14
C VAL A 148 -2.69 -0.05 15.96
N LEU A 149 -3.94 -0.43 15.62
CA LEU A 149 -4.35 -1.81 15.27
C LEU A 149 -4.07 -2.89 16.33
N GLY A 150 -3.92 -2.52 17.60
CA GLY A 150 -3.74 -3.49 18.69
C GLY A 150 -2.28 -3.82 18.99
N GLU A 151 -1.34 -2.93 18.62
CA GLU A 151 0.04 -3.00 19.07
C GLU A 151 0.14 -3.22 20.59
N GLY A 152 1.05 -4.08 21.03
CA GLY A 152 1.21 -4.48 22.42
C GLY A 152 0.17 -5.48 22.94
N ARG A 153 -0.90 -5.78 22.18
CA ARG A 153 -1.93 -6.78 22.51
C ARG A 153 -1.97 -7.97 21.55
N ASP A 154 -1.65 -7.72 20.28
CA ASP A 154 -1.59 -8.74 19.22
C ASP A 154 -0.11 -8.91 18.81
N PRO A 155 0.51 -10.08 19.04
CA PRO A 155 1.92 -10.31 18.74
C PRO A 155 2.26 -10.23 17.24
N ARG A 156 1.24 -10.18 16.38
CA ARG A 156 1.42 -9.99 14.94
C ARG A 156 1.56 -8.52 14.56
N VAL A 157 1.25 -7.59 15.47
CA VAL A 157 1.26 -6.15 15.21
C VAL A 157 2.56 -5.54 15.72
N GLU A 158 3.28 -4.86 14.82
CA GLU A 158 4.57 -4.23 15.11
C GLU A 158 4.61 -2.81 14.55
N TRP A 159 5.06 -1.86 15.35
CA TRP A 159 5.34 -0.52 14.90
C TRP A 159 6.74 -0.46 14.29
N VAL A 160 6.82 -0.16 13.00
CA VAL A 160 8.06 -0.12 12.21
C VAL A 160 8.32 1.24 11.55
N GLY A 161 7.37 2.18 11.68
CA GLY A 161 7.41 3.44 10.94
C GLY A 161 6.91 3.29 9.50
N ASN A 162 6.99 4.36 8.74
CA ASN A 162 6.59 4.39 7.33
C ASN A 162 7.80 4.26 6.40
N PRO A 163 7.70 3.45 5.32
CA PRO A 163 8.74 3.41 4.29
C PRO A 163 8.86 4.77 3.60
N LEU A 164 10.10 5.24 3.48
CA LEU A 164 10.43 6.50 2.84
C LEU A 164 11.17 6.25 1.52
N ARG A 165 11.04 7.19 0.59
CA ARG A 165 11.82 7.18 -0.64
C ARG A 165 13.31 7.41 -0.34
N ALA A 166 14.18 6.82 -1.13
CA ALA A 166 15.63 6.90 -0.93
C ALA A 166 16.17 8.34 -0.96
N ASP A 167 15.60 9.20 -1.81
CA ASP A 167 15.95 10.63 -1.88
C ASP A 167 15.64 11.40 -0.59
N ILE A 168 14.57 11.01 0.09
CA ILE A 168 14.22 11.61 1.40
C ILE A 168 15.15 11.09 2.50
N VAL A 169 15.46 9.79 2.48
CA VAL A 169 16.39 9.19 3.46
C VAL A 169 17.81 9.73 3.29
N ALA A 170 18.22 9.99 2.06
CA ALA A 170 19.54 10.55 1.74
C ALA A 170 19.66 12.07 1.98
N ALA A 171 18.56 12.75 2.32
CA ALA A 171 18.61 14.19 2.60
C ALA A 171 19.43 14.45 3.86
N LEU A 172 20.29 15.47 3.79
CA LEU A 172 21.06 15.92 4.97
C LEU A 172 20.13 16.24 6.15
N PRO A 173 20.56 15.97 7.39
CA PRO A 173 19.78 16.29 8.58
C PRO A 173 19.49 17.80 8.67
N PRO A 174 18.41 18.21 9.34
CA PRO A 174 17.98 19.60 9.41
C PRO A 174 19.09 20.54 9.90
N GLU A 175 19.90 20.11 10.84
CA GLU A 175 20.99 20.87 11.44
C GLU A 175 22.03 21.27 10.38
N GLU A 176 22.36 20.36 9.47
CA GLU A 176 23.29 20.63 8.37
C GLU A 176 22.66 21.48 7.27
N ARG A 177 21.39 21.18 6.91
CA ARG A 177 20.68 21.93 5.86
C ARG A 177 20.37 23.37 6.23
N PHE A 178 20.22 23.64 7.51
CA PHE A 178 19.91 24.98 8.01
C PHE A 178 21.11 25.72 8.58
N ALA A 179 22.27 25.07 8.65
CA ALA A 179 23.52 25.70 9.06
C ALA A 179 23.82 26.92 8.16
N GLY A 180 24.10 28.07 8.79
CA GLY A 180 24.44 29.31 8.09
C GLY A 180 23.26 30.06 7.48
N ARG A 181 22.01 29.60 7.63
CA ARG A 181 20.86 30.41 7.23
C ARG A 181 20.68 31.63 8.13
N SER A 182 20.61 32.78 7.50
CA SER A 182 20.32 34.07 8.13
C SER A 182 19.21 34.78 7.36
N GLY A 183 18.50 35.71 8.01
CA GLY A 183 17.42 36.48 7.39
C GLY A 183 16.02 36.05 7.82
N PRO A 184 14.96 36.51 7.12
CA PRO A 184 13.58 36.20 7.45
C PRO A 184 13.26 34.71 7.38
N LEU A 185 12.36 34.23 8.26
CA LEU A 185 11.86 32.88 8.24
C LEU A 185 11.08 32.60 6.94
N THR A 186 11.49 31.56 6.20
CA THR A 186 10.77 31.08 5.03
C THR A 186 9.91 29.89 5.41
N VAL A 187 8.62 29.99 5.23
CA VAL A 187 7.64 28.94 5.53
C VAL A 187 7.09 28.36 4.23
N LEU A 188 7.23 27.04 4.04
CA LEU A 188 6.61 26.29 2.95
C LEU A 188 5.42 25.50 3.49
N VAL A 189 4.24 25.76 2.96
CA VAL A 189 3.04 24.96 3.26
C VAL A 189 2.80 23.97 2.12
N VAL A 190 2.74 22.69 2.45
CA VAL A 190 2.54 21.60 1.47
C VAL A 190 1.28 20.83 1.81
N GLY A 191 0.40 20.64 0.83
CA GLY A 191 -0.80 19.82 0.93
C GLY A 191 -0.66 18.47 0.21
N GLY A 192 -1.54 17.52 0.54
CA GLY A 192 -1.63 16.26 -0.17
C GLY A 192 -2.28 16.39 -1.56
N SER A 193 -2.15 15.38 -2.41
CA SER A 193 -2.65 15.37 -3.80
C SER A 193 -4.18 15.48 -3.93
N LEU A 194 -4.93 15.15 -2.89
CA LEU A 194 -6.40 15.23 -2.85
C LEU A 194 -6.92 16.25 -1.83
N GLY A 195 -6.06 17.12 -1.36
CA GLY A 195 -6.34 18.06 -0.29
C GLY A 195 -6.24 17.40 1.09
N ALA A 196 -5.73 18.12 2.03
CA ALA A 196 -5.71 17.73 3.44
C ALA A 196 -6.81 18.47 4.17
#